data_5c063f9147cf7a73cab77d04cf75bdbf
#
_entry.id   5c063f9147cf7a73cab77d04cf75bdbf
#
_cell.length_a   1.000
_cell.length_b   1.000
_cell.length_c   1.000
_cell.angle_alpha   90.00
_cell.angle_beta   90.00
_cell.angle_gamma   90.00
#
_symmetry.space_group_name_H-M   'P 1'
#
loop_
_entity.id
_entity.type
_entity.pdbx_description
1 polymer ?
#
loop_
_entity_poly.entity_id
_entity_poly.type
_entity_poly.pdbx_seq_one_letter_code
_entity_poly.pdbx_strand_id
1 'polypeptide(L)'
;MSTQANTDADAKGSQAAALIVIFAGVVAALQIGKLPPALPALAESLGMSLMQSGFLLSLVQLAGMSLALAVGLSADGLGLKRSMLMGLLVLGVASAMGSFALSVPELMFWRALEGLGFLCVTLPAPGLIRKLVSAQQVRKLLGYWGAYMPAGTALTLLVGPLWLPAWGWQTWWCLFAVLSWAMALVLWRVVPADAVMASQQPTLQSTPAVVQVAWPQRLRETLTAPGPWLVALCFAMYSGQWLAVVGFLPSIYTQAGLSGATLGGLTAFAAAVNMGGNMASGRLLQRGLHPSVLLGLGFLAMACGSWMAFSEWTSAVPWLRYVGVLLFSSCGGLVPGTLFSLAVRLAPHERNVSTTVGWMQQGSAAGQFAGPPTVAWLASQVGGWQWTWTATGLCCVVGWALSFLIAKALNAPKELS
;
A
#
# COMPACT_ATOMS: atom_id res chain seq x y z
N MET A 1 33.30 -11.73 29.07
CA MET A 1 33.33 -10.82 27.93
C MET A 1 32.90 -11.49 26.60
N SER A 2 33.12 -12.78 26.37
CA SER A 2 32.75 -13.47 25.12
C SER A 2 31.24 -13.66 24.88
N THR A 3 30.46 -13.90 25.93
CA THR A 3 29.00 -14.15 25.82
C THR A 3 28.20 -12.89 25.48
N GLN A 4 28.63 -11.73 25.97
CA GLN A 4 27.96 -10.46 25.70
C GLN A 4 28.24 -9.96 24.27
N ALA A 5 29.46 -10.20 23.75
CA ALA A 5 29.82 -9.87 22.37
C ALA A 5 29.06 -10.73 21.35
N ASN A 6 28.78 -12.02 21.65
CA ASN A 6 27.97 -12.90 20.79
C ASN A 6 26.49 -12.49 20.78
N THR A 7 25.89 -12.14 21.94
CA THR A 7 24.50 -11.67 22.00
C THR A 7 24.28 -10.34 21.27
N ASP A 8 25.25 -9.44 21.31
CA ASP A 8 25.21 -8.17 20.57
C ASP A 8 25.36 -8.37 19.05
N ALA A 9 26.19 -9.32 18.62
CA ALA A 9 26.37 -9.67 17.20
C ALA A 9 25.10 -10.33 16.63
N ASP A 10 24.47 -11.25 17.36
CA ASP A 10 23.23 -11.91 16.98
C ASP A 10 22.05 -10.92 16.92
N ALA A 11 21.98 -9.97 17.87
CA ALA A 11 20.95 -8.93 17.86
C ALA A 11 21.11 -7.97 16.68
N LYS A 12 22.34 -7.61 16.29
CA LYS A 12 22.65 -6.78 15.12
C LYS A 12 22.32 -7.52 13.80
N GLY A 13 22.67 -8.79 13.70
CA GLY A 13 22.35 -9.64 12.54
C GLY A 13 20.83 -9.77 12.34
N SER A 14 20.09 -9.95 13.42
CA SER A 14 18.64 -10.05 13.44
C SER A 14 17.97 -8.74 13.03
N GLN A 15 18.48 -7.59 13.46
CA GLN A 15 17.99 -6.27 13.06
C GLN A 15 18.30 -5.99 11.57
N ALA A 16 19.48 -6.37 11.07
CA ALA A 16 19.83 -6.24 9.66
C ALA A 16 18.88 -7.07 8.77
N ALA A 17 18.59 -8.31 9.16
CA ALA A 17 17.62 -9.16 8.45
C ALA A 17 16.23 -8.52 8.37
N ALA A 18 15.75 -7.93 9.47
CA ALA A 18 14.46 -7.24 9.49
C ALA A 18 14.43 -5.98 8.61
N LEU A 19 15.54 -5.23 8.53
CA LEU A 19 15.66 -4.10 7.60
C LEU A 19 15.65 -4.57 6.14
N ILE A 20 16.30 -5.70 5.82
CA ILE A 20 16.25 -6.30 4.48
C ILE A 20 14.80 -6.67 4.09
N VAL A 21 13.99 -7.18 5.02
CA VAL A 21 12.56 -7.42 4.79
C VAL A 21 11.83 -6.12 4.46
N ILE A 22 12.13 -5.02 5.15
CA ILE A 22 11.54 -3.70 4.87
C ILE A 22 11.96 -3.21 3.49
N PHE A 23 13.24 -3.33 3.14
CA PHE A 23 13.75 -2.95 1.81
C PHE A 23 13.12 -3.81 0.69
N ALA A 24 12.85 -5.10 0.94
CA ALA A 24 12.12 -5.94 -0.01
C ALA A 24 10.69 -5.40 -0.25
N GLY A 25 10.04 -4.88 0.80
CA GLY A 25 8.78 -4.17 0.67
C GLY A 25 8.90 -2.90 -0.18
N VAL A 26 9.94 -2.11 0.02
CA VAL A 26 10.21 -0.91 -0.81
C VAL A 26 10.41 -1.31 -2.27
N VAL A 27 11.20 -2.35 -2.57
CA VAL A 27 11.41 -2.85 -3.94
C VAL A 27 10.08 -3.32 -4.56
N ALA A 28 9.23 -3.99 -3.80
CA ALA A 28 7.89 -4.35 -4.26
C ALA A 28 7.02 -3.11 -4.53
N ALA A 29 7.13 -2.06 -3.70
CA ALA A 29 6.40 -0.80 -3.91
C ALA A 29 6.91 -0.01 -5.13
N LEU A 30 8.21 -0.12 -5.47
CA LEU A 30 8.74 0.43 -6.73
C LEU A 30 8.01 -0.14 -7.95
N GLN A 31 7.61 -1.42 -7.93
CA GLN A 31 6.86 -2.04 -9.02
C GLN A 31 5.47 -1.41 -9.21
N ILE A 32 4.85 -0.92 -8.13
CA ILE A 32 3.60 -0.16 -8.25
C ILE A 32 3.87 1.24 -8.77
N GLY A 33 4.85 1.91 -8.17
CA GLY A 33 5.18 3.30 -8.47
C GLY A 33 5.83 3.53 -9.84
N LYS A 34 6.39 2.50 -10.51
CA LYS A 34 7.04 2.65 -11.83
C LYS A 34 6.06 3.05 -12.93
N LEU A 35 4.78 2.69 -12.78
CA LEU A 35 3.78 2.89 -13.83
C LEU A 35 3.32 4.35 -13.96
N PRO A 36 2.97 5.11 -12.89
CA PRO A 36 2.51 6.49 -13.00
C PRO A 36 3.38 7.38 -13.90
N PRO A 37 4.71 7.47 -13.74
CA PRO A 37 5.54 8.31 -14.60
C PRO A 37 5.65 7.79 -16.03
N ALA A 38 5.43 6.49 -16.27
CA ALA A 38 5.52 5.86 -17.58
C ALA A 38 4.22 5.94 -18.40
N LEU A 39 3.08 6.28 -17.79
CA LEU A 39 1.78 6.32 -18.47
C LEU A 39 1.77 7.17 -19.74
N PRO A 40 2.36 8.38 -19.80
CA PRO A 40 2.38 9.17 -21.04
C PRO A 40 3.13 8.44 -22.17
N ALA A 41 4.31 7.89 -21.88
CA ALA A 41 5.12 7.15 -22.87
C ALA A 41 4.43 5.86 -23.34
N LEU A 42 3.75 5.14 -22.44
CA LEU A 42 2.97 3.95 -22.76
C LEU A 42 1.74 4.28 -23.61
N ALA A 43 1.04 5.38 -23.29
CA ALA A 43 -0.11 5.84 -24.08
C ALA A 43 0.30 6.17 -25.51
N GLU A 44 1.43 6.83 -25.70
CA GLU A 44 1.98 7.16 -27.01
C GLU A 44 2.47 5.92 -27.78
N SER A 45 3.26 5.05 -27.13
CA SER A 45 3.91 3.90 -27.79
C SER A 45 2.95 2.74 -28.11
N LEU A 46 1.94 2.49 -27.26
CA LEU A 46 0.99 1.38 -27.41
C LEU A 46 -0.43 1.84 -27.85
N GLY A 47 -0.63 3.13 -28.11
CA GLY A 47 -1.95 3.67 -28.47
C GLY A 47 -2.99 3.50 -27.34
N MET A 48 -2.57 3.59 -26.09
CA MET A 48 -3.39 3.26 -24.94
C MET A 48 -4.41 4.36 -24.61
N SER A 49 -5.67 3.98 -24.46
CA SER A 49 -6.73 4.90 -24.01
C SER A 49 -6.57 5.26 -22.55
N LEU A 50 -7.21 6.37 -22.12
CA LEU A 50 -7.21 6.80 -20.73
C LEU A 50 -7.85 5.73 -19.80
N MET A 51 -8.90 5.06 -20.26
CA MET A 51 -9.53 3.96 -19.54
C MET A 51 -8.57 2.78 -19.34
N GLN A 52 -7.83 2.40 -20.40
CA GLN A 52 -6.81 1.34 -20.30
C GLN A 52 -5.67 1.74 -19.34
N SER A 53 -5.29 3.01 -19.32
CA SER A 53 -4.33 3.55 -18.34
C SER A 53 -4.83 3.39 -16.89
N GLY A 54 -6.12 3.64 -16.66
CA GLY A 54 -6.77 3.44 -15.36
C GLY A 54 -6.75 1.97 -14.92
N PHE A 55 -7.11 1.05 -15.80
CA PHE A 55 -7.03 -0.38 -15.52
C PHE A 55 -5.59 -0.84 -15.30
N LEU A 56 -4.64 -0.36 -16.08
CA LEU A 56 -3.23 -0.74 -15.93
C LEU A 56 -2.67 -0.30 -14.57
N LEU A 57 -3.06 0.89 -14.08
CA LEU A 57 -2.73 1.35 -12.71
C LEU A 57 -3.30 0.42 -11.64
N SER A 58 -4.52 -0.07 -11.84
CA SER A 58 -5.26 -0.82 -10.83
C SER A 58 -4.98 -2.32 -10.83
N LEU A 59 -4.58 -2.92 -11.96
CA LEU A 59 -4.44 -4.37 -12.11
C LEU A 59 -3.48 -5.03 -11.11
N VAL A 60 -2.47 -4.32 -10.67
CA VAL A 60 -1.56 -4.80 -9.62
C VAL A 60 -2.29 -5.10 -8.29
N GLN A 61 -3.47 -4.53 -8.08
CA GLN A 61 -4.28 -4.76 -6.89
C GLN A 61 -5.26 -5.94 -7.04
N LEU A 62 -5.38 -6.50 -8.24
CA LEU A 62 -6.30 -7.62 -8.51
C LEU A 62 -6.03 -8.82 -7.59
N ALA A 63 -4.75 -9.21 -7.44
CA ALA A 63 -4.37 -10.29 -6.54
C ALA A 63 -4.69 -9.95 -5.07
N GLY A 64 -4.41 -8.72 -4.63
CA GLY A 64 -4.75 -8.25 -3.29
C GLY A 64 -6.25 -8.27 -3.01
N MET A 65 -7.05 -7.81 -3.97
CA MET A 65 -8.50 -7.80 -3.87
C MET A 65 -9.09 -9.22 -3.81
N SER A 66 -8.52 -10.17 -4.55
CA SER A 66 -9.10 -11.51 -4.71
C SER A 66 -8.51 -12.54 -3.74
N LEU A 67 -7.22 -12.46 -3.44
CA LEU A 67 -6.45 -13.55 -2.82
C LEU A 67 -5.81 -13.18 -1.47
N ALA A 68 -5.91 -11.92 -0.99
CA ALA A 68 -5.17 -11.50 0.21
C ALA A 68 -5.46 -12.37 1.43
N LEU A 69 -6.73 -12.72 1.68
CA LEU A 69 -7.09 -13.63 2.77
C LEU A 69 -6.54 -15.04 2.56
N ALA A 70 -6.66 -15.58 1.34
CA ALA A 70 -6.18 -16.94 1.04
C ALA A 70 -4.66 -17.04 1.17
N VAL A 71 -3.93 -16.06 0.63
CA VAL A 71 -2.46 -15.99 0.73
C VAL A 71 -2.03 -15.77 2.19
N GLY A 72 -2.76 -14.92 2.95
CA GLY A 72 -2.48 -14.69 4.36
C GLY A 72 -2.61 -15.95 5.20
N LEU A 73 -3.63 -16.75 4.94
CA LEU A 73 -3.86 -18.03 5.63
C LEU A 73 -2.86 -19.13 5.20
N SER A 74 -2.39 -19.08 3.95
CA SER A 74 -1.43 -20.06 3.38
C SER A 74 0.02 -19.71 3.70
N ALA A 75 0.33 -18.46 3.99
CA ALA A 75 1.70 -17.99 4.24
C ALA A 75 2.36 -18.68 5.44
N ASP A 76 1.57 -19.05 6.45
CA ASP A 76 2.05 -19.80 7.62
C ASP A 76 2.49 -21.22 7.25
N GLY A 77 1.85 -21.85 6.24
CA GLY A 77 2.19 -23.19 5.75
C GLY A 77 3.37 -23.22 4.76
N LEU A 78 3.47 -22.20 3.89
CA LEU A 78 4.53 -22.10 2.87
C LEU A 78 5.86 -21.60 3.43
N GLY A 79 5.87 -20.93 4.57
CA GLY A 79 6.99 -20.21 5.14
C GLY A 79 7.06 -18.76 4.66
N LEU A 80 7.27 -17.85 5.61
CA LEU A 80 7.20 -16.40 5.34
C LEU A 80 8.33 -15.93 4.42
N LYS A 81 9.56 -16.42 4.66
CA LYS A 81 10.72 -16.13 3.78
C LYS A 81 10.52 -16.67 2.38
N ARG A 82 10.06 -17.92 2.26
CA ARG A 82 9.83 -18.57 0.94
C ARG A 82 8.77 -17.82 0.14
N SER A 83 7.69 -17.39 0.77
CA SER A 83 6.65 -16.58 0.12
C SER A 83 7.22 -15.27 -0.43
N MET A 84 8.03 -14.54 0.35
CA MET A 84 8.68 -13.32 -0.10
C MET A 84 9.64 -13.54 -1.25
N LEU A 85 10.44 -14.62 -1.21
CA LEU A 85 11.37 -14.97 -2.30
C LEU A 85 10.60 -15.26 -3.59
N MET A 86 9.56 -16.10 -3.53
CA MET A 86 8.71 -16.38 -4.70
C MET A 86 8.08 -15.10 -5.24
N GLY A 87 7.58 -14.22 -4.37
CA GLY A 87 7.02 -12.94 -4.76
C GLY A 87 8.01 -12.06 -5.52
N LEU A 88 9.25 -11.91 -5.02
CA LEU A 88 10.31 -11.14 -5.69
C LEU A 88 10.72 -11.75 -7.03
N LEU A 89 10.79 -13.06 -7.13
CA LEU A 89 11.08 -13.75 -8.40
C LEU A 89 9.97 -13.51 -9.42
N VAL A 90 8.70 -13.65 -9.02
CA VAL A 90 7.54 -13.37 -9.88
C VAL A 90 7.52 -11.91 -10.32
N LEU A 91 7.78 -10.96 -9.42
CA LEU A 91 7.89 -9.52 -9.75
C LEU A 91 8.98 -9.29 -10.82
N GLY A 92 10.15 -9.91 -10.65
CA GLY A 92 11.25 -9.80 -11.60
C GLY A 92 10.89 -10.37 -12.97
N VAL A 93 10.33 -11.58 -13.02
CA VAL A 93 9.90 -12.22 -14.28
C VAL A 93 8.80 -11.43 -14.96
N ALA A 94 7.75 -11.06 -14.24
CA ALA A 94 6.64 -10.31 -14.80
C ALA A 94 7.08 -8.92 -15.32
N SER A 95 8.00 -8.26 -14.61
CA SER A 95 8.57 -6.99 -15.06
C SER A 95 9.47 -7.17 -16.30
N ALA A 96 10.34 -8.19 -16.33
CA ALA A 96 11.18 -8.48 -17.48
C ALA A 96 10.33 -8.82 -18.73
N MET A 97 9.35 -9.69 -18.59
CA MET A 97 8.46 -10.05 -19.71
C MET A 97 7.59 -8.87 -20.14
N GLY A 98 7.11 -8.05 -19.18
CA GLY A 98 6.36 -6.84 -19.47
C GLY A 98 7.15 -5.79 -20.27
N SER A 99 8.50 -5.79 -20.20
CA SER A 99 9.34 -4.90 -21.02
C SER A 99 9.31 -5.22 -22.50
N PHE A 100 8.93 -6.44 -22.89
CA PHE A 100 8.80 -6.89 -24.27
C PHE A 100 7.35 -6.82 -24.77
N ALA A 101 6.40 -6.35 -23.98
CA ALA A 101 5.00 -6.29 -24.36
C ALA A 101 4.80 -5.40 -25.60
N LEU A 102 4.13 -5.95 -26.61
CA LEU A 102 3.82 -5.28 -27.87
C LEU A 102 2.37 -4.78 -27.93
N SER A 103 1.56 -5.13 -26.93
CA SER A 103 0.15 -4.75 -26.88
C SER A 103 -0.30 -4.42 -25.46
N VAL A 104 -1.36 -3.63 -25.35
CA VAL A 104 -1.95 -3.25 -24.05
C VAL A 104 -2.44 -4.49 -23.26
N PRO A 105 -3.17 -5.46 -23.86
CA PRO A 105 -3.60 -6.66 -23.15
C PRO A 105 -2.44 -7.50 -22.61
N GLU A 106 -1.34 -7.62 -23.35
CA GLU A 106 -0.14 -8.32 -22.91
C GLU A 106 0.49 -7.63 -21.70
N LEU A 107 0.66 -6.31 -21.75
CA LEU A 107 1.17 -5.54 -20.62
C LEU A 107 0.26 -5.64 -19.40
N MET A 108 -1.07 -5.65 -19.60
CA MET A 108 -2.06 -5.85 -18.54
C MET A 108 -1.93 -7.21 -17.89
N PHE A 109 -1.69 -8.28 -18.66
CA PHE A 109 -1.46 -9.62 -18.12
C PHE A 109 -0.22 -9.64 -17.20
N TRP A 110 0.91 -9.12 -17.66
CA TRP A 110 2.12 -9.04 -16.85
C TRP A 110 1.92 -8.17 -15.62
N ARG A 111 1.14 -7.10 -15.74
CA ARG A 111 0.79 -6.23 -14.61
C ARG A 111 -0.03 -6.94 -13.53
N ALA A 112 -0.99 -7.79 -13.92
CA ALA A 112 -1.74 -8.60 -12.98
C ALA A 112 -0.83 -9.62 -12.25
N LEU A 113 0.15 -10.20 -12.96
CA LEU A 113 1.13 -11.12 -12.38
C LEU A 113 2.10 -10.40 -11.42
N GLU A 114 2.50 -9.15 -11.73
CA GLU A 114 3.22 -8.29 -10.77
C GLU A 114 2.41 -8.10 -9.47
N GLY A 115 1.09 -7.97 -9.57
CA GLY A 115 0.19 -7.88 -8.42
C GLY A 115 0.26 -9.12 -7.52
N LEU A 116 0.32 -10.31 -8.09
CA LEU A 116 0.51 -11.55 -7.32
C LEU A 116 1.87 -11.56 -6.61
N GLY A 117 2.94 -11.20 -7.32
CA GLY A 117 4.28 -11.09 -6.74
C GLY A 117 4.33 -10.06 -5.61
N PHE A 118 3.70 -8.89 -5.79
CA PHE A 118 3.58 -7.85 -4.76
C PHE A 118 2.89 -8.37 -3.49
N LEU A 119 1.76 -9.08 -3.65
CA LEU A 119 1.02 -9.66 -2.54
C LEU A 119 1.88 -10.66 -1.75
N CYS A 120 2.59 -11.56 -2.47
CA CYS A 120 3.46 -12.57 -1.85
C CYS A 120 4.66 -11.96 -1.11
N VAL A 121 5.10 -10.74 -1.45
CA VAL A 121 6.16 -10.02 -0.71
C VAL A 121 5.56 -9.31 0.49
N THR A 122 4.48 -8.56 0.31
CA THR A 122 4.03 -7.59 1.31
C THR A 122 3.22 -8.20 2.45
N LEU A 123 2.47 -9.26 2.16
CA LEU A 123 1.60 -9.87 3.16
C LEU A 123 2.37 -10.61 4.28
N PRO A 124 3.41 -11.43 4.00
CA PRO A 124 4.17 -12.13 5.04
C PRO A 124 5.18 -11.23 5.78
N ALA A 125 5.56 -10.08 5.23
CA ALA A 125 6.64 -9.26 5.74
C ALA A 125 6.45 -8.81 7.21
N PRO A 126 5.27 -8.32 7.67
CA PRO A 126 5.08 -7.97 9.08
C PRO A 126 5.24 -9.16 10.02
N GLY A 127 4.78 -10.34 9.59
CA GLY A 127 4.96 -11.60 10.34
C GLY A 127 6.43 -12.00 10.44
N LEU A 128 7.17 -11.87 9.35
CA LEU A 128 8.60 -12.15 9.30
C LEU A 128 9.41 -11.19 10.16
N ILE A 129 9.12 -9.88 10.13
CA ILE A 129 9.73 -8.89 11.01
C ILE A 129 9.55 -9.27 12.48
N ARG A 130 8.32 -9.67 12.88
CA ARG A 130 8.03 -10.09 14.26
C ARG A 130 8.82 -11.33 14.70
N LYS A 131 9.12 -12.25 13.79
CA LYS A 131 9.92 -13.44 14.09
C LYS A 131 11.43 -13.15 14.20
N LEU A 132 11.90 -12.09 13.53
CA LEU A 132 13.32 -11.76 13.46
C LEU A 132 13.83 -10.96 14.66
N VAL A 133 12.99 -10.15 15.30
CA VAL A 133 13.46 -9.20 16.33
C VAL A 133 12.64 -9.27 17.61
N SER A 134 13.21 -8.71 18.71
CA SER A 134 12.56 -8.65 20.01
C SER A 134 11.28 -7.80 19.98
N ALA A 135 10.34 -8.06 20.91
CA ALA A 135 9.07 -7.34 21.02
C ALA A 135 9.24 -5.80 21.13
N GLN A 136 10.33 -5.33 21.74
CA GLN A 136 10.63 -3.89 21.86
C GLN A 136 10.99 -3.27 20.50
N GLN A 137 11.71 -3.99 19.63
CA GLN A 137 12.12 -3.53 18.30
C GLN A 137 11.02 -3.64 17.25
N VAL A 138 10.09 -4.60 17.42
CA VAL A 138 8.96 -4.83 16.48
C VAL A 138 8.19 -3.54 16.23
N ARG A 139 7.83 -2.79 17.27
CA ARG A 139 7.03 -1.56 17.13
C ARG A 139 7.72 -0.52 16.26
N LYS A 140 9.03 -0.33 16.41
CA LYS A 140 9.85 0.60 15.63
C LYS A 140 9.93 0.16 14.16
N LEU A 141 10.23 -1.12 13.92
CA LEU A 141 10.42 -1.66 12.57
C LEU A 141 9.09 -1.77 11.79
N LEU A 142 7.98 -2.08 12.46
CA LEU A 142 6.65 -1.99 11.82
C LEU A 142 6.25 -0.55 11.50
N GLY A 143 6.73 0.43 12.28
CA GLY A 143 6.60 1.85 11.92
C GLY A 143 7.34 2.19 10.62
N TYR A 144 8.57 1.68 10.43
CA TYR A 144 9.31 1.83 9.18
C TYR A 144 8.63 1.08 8.02
N TRP A 145 8.10 -0.12 8.29
CA TRP A 145 7.31 -0.86 7.32
C TRP A 145 6.12 -0.03 6.80
N GLY A 146 5.43 0.71 7.66
CA GLY A 146 4.31 1.57 7.25
C GLY A 146 4.66 2.63 6.19
N ALA A 147 5.94 2.96 6.03
CA ALA A 147 6.42 3.94 5.04
C ALA A 147 6.86 3.32 3.70
N TYR A 148 6.89 1.97 3.56
CA TYR A 148 7.44 1.31 2.37
C TYR A 148 6.74 1.72 1.07
N MET A 149 5.42 1.79 1.10
CA MET A 149 4.59 2.08 -0.08
C MET A 149 4.78 3.52 -0.59
N PRO A 150 4.57 4.57 0.22
CA PRO A 150 4.80 5.93 -0.25
C PRO A 150 6.28 6.21 -0.55
N ALA A 151 7.24 5.56 0.14
CA ALA A 151 8.65 5.70 -0.16
C ALA A 151 9.00 5.15 -1.56
N GLY A 152 8.56 3.92 -1.88
CA GLY A 152 8.77 3.34 -3.20
C GLY A 152 8.10 4.16 -4.31
N THR A 153 6.86 4.60 -4.08
CA THR A 153 6.13 5.44 -5.04
C THR A 153 6.84 6.78 -5.26
N ALA A 154 7.27 7.46 -4.19
CA ALA A 154 7.99 8.74 -4.31
C ALA A 154 9.32 8.60 -5.07
N LEU A 155 10.08 7.53 -4.84
CA LEU A 155 11.33 7.28 -5.55
C LEU A 155 11.12 7.10 -7.06
N THR A 156 10.12 6.34 -7.46
CA THR A 156 9.82 6.13 -8.89
C THR A 156 9.29 7.39 -9.57
N LEU A 157 8.46 8.15 -8.88
CA LEU A 157 7.97 9.44 -9.36
C LEU A 157 9.10 10.47 -9.52
N LEU A 158 10.11 10.42 -8.63
CA LEU A 158 11.27 11.31 -8.71
C LEU A 158 12.18 10.96 -9.88
N VAL A 159 12.49 9.68 -10.07
CA VAL A 159 13.48 9.20 -11.04
C VAL A 159 12.86 9.02 -12.43
N GLY A 160 11.59 8.58 -12.51
CA GLY A 160 10.93 8.24 -13.78
C GLY A 160 10.97 9.34 -14.83
N PRO A 161 10.60 10.60 -14.53
CA PRO A 161 10.63 11.69 -15.50
C PRO A 161 12.03 12.05 -16.04
N LEU A 162 13.09 11.59 -15.36
CA LEU A 162 14.47 11.74 -15.82
C LEU A 162 14.92 10.54 -16.65
N TRP A 163 14.49 9.33 -16.28
CA TRP A 163 14.86 8.08 -16.92
C TRP A 163 14.15 7.86 -18.25
N LEU A 164 12.84 8.01 -18.23
CA LEU A 164 11.97 7.61 -19.36
C LEU A 164 12.27 8.31 -20.67
N PRO A 165 12.55 9.65 -20.72
CA PRO A 165 12.89 10.31 -21.96
C PRO A 165 14.24 9.89 -22.52
N ALA A 166 15.20 9.48 -21.66
CA ALA A 166 16.56 9.11 -22.06
C ALA A 166 16.66 7.66 -22.56
N TRP A 167 15.98 6.73 -21.90
CA TRP A 167 16.16 5.29 -22.13
C TRP A 167 14.88 4.51 -22.43
N GLY A 168 13.72 5.15 -22.42
CA GLY A 168 12.42 4.54 -22.72
C GLY A 168 11.86 3.70 -21.58
N TRP A 169 10.58 3.31 -21.73
CA TRP A 169 9.84 2.56 -20.71
C TRP A 169 10.27 1.09 -20.63
N GLN A 170 10.75 0.47 -21.69
CA GLN A 170 11.23 -0.92 -21.70
C GLN A 170 12.41 -1.10 -20.75
N THR A 171 13.41 -0.22 -20.84
CA THR A 171 14.58 -0.25 -19.95
C THR A 171 14.18 0.04 -18.49
N TRP A 172 13.16 0.87 -18.28
CA TRP A 172 12.57 1.12 -16.97
C TRP A 172 12.00 -0.15 -16.35
N TRP A 173 11.26 -0.96 -17.12
CA TRP A 173 10.78 -2.28 -16.67
C TRP A 173 11.92 -3.25 -16.39
N CYS A 174 12.94 -3.32 -17.25
CA CYS A 174 14.14 -4.14 -17.04
C CYS A 174 14.87 -3.76 -15.73
N LEU A 175 15.01 -2.47 -15.43
CA LEU A 175 15.61 -1.99 -14.18
C LEU A 175 14.89 -2.61 -12.97
N PHE A 176 13.57 -2.57 -12.92
CA PHE A 176 12.81 -3.11 -11.80
C PHE A 176 12.82 -4.63 -11.75
N ALA A 177 12.97 -5.31 -12.88
CA ALA A 177 13.21 -6.76 -12.91
C ALA A 177 14.53 -7.09 -12.21
N VAL A 178 15.63 -6.41 -12.57
CA VAL A 178 16.95 -6.60 -11.97
C VAL A 178 16.94 -6.27 -10.47
N LEU A 179 16.30 -5.16 -10.08
CA LEU A 179 16.19 -4.79 -8.66
C LEU A 179 15.43 -5.85 -7.84
N SER A 180 14.36 -6.43 -8.41
CA SER A 180 13.60 -7.49 -7.73
C SER A 180 14.41 -8.75 -7.55
N TRP A 181 15.18 -9.20 -8.57
CA TRP A 181 16.04 -10.37 -8.48
C TRP A 181 17.25 -10.14 -7.58
N ALA A 182 17.87 -8.96 -7.64
CA ALA A 182 18.96 -8.59 -6.71
C ALA A 182 18.45 -8.60 -5.26
N MET A 183 17.24 -8.06 -5.01
CA MET A 183 16.64 -8.07 -3.68
C MET A 183 16.28 -9.50 -3.22
N ALA A 184 15.82 -10.37 -4.12
CA ALA A 184 15.60 -11.78 -3.83
C ALA A 184 16.90 -12.48 -3.38
N LEU A 185 18.00 -12.23 -4.07
CA LEU A 185 19.33 -12.76 -3.72
C LEU A 185 19.80 -12.27 -2.34
N VAL A 186 19.66 -10.97 -2.05
CA VAL A 186 20.00 -10.40 -0.73
C VAL A 186 19.15 -11.00 0.37
N LEU A 187 17.83 -11.08 0.17
CA LEU A 187 16.89 -11.67 1.14
C LEU A 187 17.19 -13.15 1.37
N TRP A 188 17.49 -13.90 0.31
CA TRP A 188 17.87 -15.31 0.41
C TRP A 188 19.10 -15.52 1.28
N ARG A 189 20.14 -14.67 1.12
CA ARG A 189 21.43 -14.78 1.84
C ARG A 189 21.35 -14.29 3.29
N VAL A 190 20.64 -13.19 3.55
CA VAL A 190 20.70 -12.49 4.84
C VAL A 190 19.62 -12.98 5.82
N VAL A 191 18.41 -13.27 5.33
CA VAL A 191 17.33 -13.69 6.21
C VAL A 191 17.43 -15.19 6.50
N PRO A 192 17.35 -15.62 7.78
CA PRO A 192 17.40 -17.03 8.15
C PRO A 192 16.31 -17.88 7.47
N ALA A 193 16.57 -19.16 7.28
CA ALA A 193 15.57 -20.07 6.71
C ALA A 193 14.36 -20.25 7.64
N ASP A 194 13.17 -20.47 7.06
CA ASP A 194 11.94 -20.64 7.83
C ASP A 194 12.04 -21.80 8.87
N ALA A 195 12.76 -22.88 8.54
CA ALA A 195 13.00 -24.00 9.45
C ALA A 195 13.84 -23.62 10.67
N VAL A 196 14.86 -22.75 10.49
CA VAL A 196 15.72 -22.26 11.57
C VAL A 196 14.93 -21.35 12.51
N MET A 197 14.08 -20.49 11.96
CA MET A 197 13.22 -19.61 12.74
C MET A 197 12.15 -20.40 13.53
N ALA A 198 11.67 -21.51 12.98
CA ALA A 198 10.72 -22.39 13.67
C ALA A 198 11.38 -23.13 14.86
N SER A 199 12.64 -23.55 14.72
CA SER A 199 13.37 -24.25 15.79
C SER A 199 13.82 -23.33 16.94
N GLN A 200 13.95 -22.03 16.69
CA GLN A 200 14.33 -21.02 17.68
C GLN A 200 13.16 -20.49 18.53
N GLN A 201 11.91 -20.78 18.12
CA GLN A 201 10.77 -20.46 18.98
C GLN A 201 10.82 -21.41 20.19
N PRO A 202 10.86 -20.86 21.44
CA PRO A 202 10.74 -21.71 22.63
C PRO A 202 9.47 -22.53 22.47
N THR A 203 9.61 -23.84 22.58
CA THR A 203 8.45 -24.71 22.71
C THR A 203 7.74 -24.28 23.99
N LEU A 204 6.69 -23.49 23.88
CA LEU A 204 5.76 -23.22 24.96
C LEU A 204 5.02 -24.51 25.29
N GLN A 205 5.79 -25.45 25.83
CA GLN A 205 5.26 -26.60 26.56
C GLN A 205 4.71 -26.01 27.86
N SER A 206 3.42 -25.93 27.93
CA SER A 206 2.60 -25.66 29.11
C SER A 206 1.76 -24.37 29.16
N THR A 207 1.34 -23.83 28.01
CA THR A 207 0.07 -23.09 28.07
C THR A 207 -1.05 -24.07 27.71
N PRO A 208 -2.17 -24.17 28.49
CA PRO A 208 -3.29 -25.02 28.14
C PRO A 208 -3.63 -24.72 26.67
N ALA A 209 -3.86 -25.79 25.87
CA ALA A 209 -4.14 -25.70 24.46
C ALA A 209 -5.21 -24.61 24.25
N VAL A 210 -4.78 -23.40 23.88
CA VAL A 210 -5.71 -22.41 23.35
C VAL A 210 -6.32 -23.13 22.15
N VAL A 211 -7.58 -23.49 22.27
CA VAL A 211 -8.34 -24.20 21.25
C VAL A 211 -8.09 -23.43 19.95
N GLN A 212 -7.26 -24.00 19.08
CA GLN A 212 -6.93 -23.36 17.80
C GLN A 212 -8.20 -23.38 16.97
N VAL A 213 -8.94 -22.28 17.08
CA VAL A 213 -10.17 -22.11 16.29
C VAL A 213 -9.80 -22.22 14.82
N ALA A 214 -10.44 -23.14 14.13
CA ALA A 214 -10.18 -23.42 12.72
C ALA A 214 -10.35 -22.14 11.90
N TRP A 215 -9.50 -21.97 10.88
CA TRP A 215 -9.52 -20.76 10.03
C TRP A 215 -10.91 -20.43 9.43
N PRO A 216 -11.78 -21.40 9.03
CA PRO A 216 -13.09 -21.07 8.52
C PRO A 216 -13.99 -20.38 9.54
N GLN A 217 -13.88 -20.78 10.80
CA GLN A 217 -14.63 -20.15 11.89
C GLN A 217 -14.15 -18.70 12.13
N ARG A 218 -12.83 -18.45 12.16
CA ARG A 218 -12.27 -17.11 12.29
C ARG A 218 -12.72 -16.20 11.13
N LEU A 219 -12.73 -16.75 9.92
CA LEU A 219 -13.20 -16.03 8.74
C LEU A 219 -14.68 -15.70 8.88
N ARG A 220 -15.53 -16.66 9.24
CA ARG A 220 -16.96 -16.45 9.45
C ARG A 220 -17.22 -15.37 10.52
N GLU A 221 -16.55 -15.47 11.67
CA GLU A 221 -16.66 -14.48 12.76
C GLU A 221 -16.27 -13.07 12.28
N THR A 222 -15.21 -12.96 11.48
CA THR A 222 -14.76 -11.68 10.92
C THR A 222 -15.76 -11.11 9.91
N LEU A 223 -16.29 -11.94 9.01
CA LEU A 223 -17.21 -11.49 7.96
C LEU A 223 -18.63 -11.22 8.46
N THR A 224 -19.04 -11.82 9.57
CA THR A 224 -20.36 -11.56 10.19
C THR A 224 -20.35 -10.36 11.14
N ALA A 225 -19.18 -9.92 11.61
CA ALA A 225 -19.06 -8.78 12.51
C ALA A 225 -19.02 -7.44 11.74
N PRO A 226 -19.69 -6.37 12.21
CA PRO A 226 -19.71 -5.08 11.52
C PRO A 226 -18.38 -4.34 11.57
N GLY A 227 -17.59 -4.49 12.66
CA GLY A 227 -16.35 -3.77 12.86
C GLY A 227 -15.31 -3.95 11.72
N PRO A 228 -15.00 -5.20 11.29
CA PRO A 228 -14.10 -5.46 10.18
C PRO A 228 -14.56 -4.84 8.84
N TRP A 229 -15.87 -4.80 8.57
CA TRP A 229 -16.40 -4.15 7.38
C TRP A 229 -16.24 -2.64 7.40
N LEU A 230 -16.48 -2.00 8.55
CA LEU A 230 -16.31 -0.56 8.71
C LEU A 230 -14.86 -0.14 8.40
N VAL A 231 -13.86 -0.84 8.93
CA VAL A 231 -12.45 -0.52 8.64
C VAL A 231 -12.08 -0.84 7.20
N ALA A 232 -12.58 -1.93 6.63
CA ALA A 232 -12.30 -2.32 5.24
C ALA A 232 -12.89 -1.32 4.24
N LEU A 233 -14.16 -0.94 4.38
CA LEU A 233 -14.82 0.04 3.51
C LEU A 233 -14.19 1.43 3.66
N CYS A 234 -13.89 1.85 4.89
CA CYS A 234 -13.22 3.12 5.14
C CYS A 234 -11.83 3.17 4.45
N PHE A 235 -11.09 2.06 4.50
CA PHE A 235 -9.79 1.97 3.81
C PHE A 235 -9.94 1.92 2.29
N ALA A 236 -10.97 1.28 1.76
CA ALA A 236 -11.27 1.28 0.33
C ALA A 236 -11.52 2.71 -0.18
N MET A 237 -12.32 3.50 0.56
CA MET A 237 -12.62 4.90 0.21
C MET A 237 -11.36 5.77 0.17
N TYR A 238 -10.43 5.58 1.10
CA TYR A 238 -9.17 6.31 1.11
C TYR A 238 -8.25 5.86 -0.02
N SER A 239 -7.95 4.56 -0.08
CA SER A 239 -6.87 4.03 -0.91
C SER A 239 -7.15 4.13 -2.41
N GLY A 240 -8.42 3.97 -2.80
CA GLY A 240 -8.84 4.08 -4.21
C GLY A 240 -8.63 5.48 -4.77
N GLN A 241 -9.10 6.50 -4.04
CA GLN A 241 -8.93 7.89 -4.48
C GLN A 241 -7.47 8.35 -4.41
N TRP A 242 -6.68 7.88 -3.41
CA TRP A 242 -5.27 8.23 -3.32
C TRP A 242 -4.47 7.68 -4.50
N LEU A 243 -4.67 6.39 -4.85
CA LEU A 243 -4.00 5.78 -6.01
C LEU A 243 -4.43 6.45 -7.31
N ALA A 244 -5.71 6.79 -7.47
CA ALA A 244 -6.19 7.47 -8.67
C ALA A 244 -5.56 8.84 -8.84
N VAL A 245 -5.54 9.67 -7.80
CA VAL A 245 -4.96 11.02 -7.86
C VAL A 245 -3.45 10.96 -8.08
N VAL A 246 -2.72 10.26 -7.20
CA VAL A 246 -1.24 10.21 -7.28
C VAL A 246 -0.78 9.46 -8.54
N GLY A 247 -1.53 8.44 -8.96
CA GLY A 247 -1.24 7.65 -10.16
C GLY A 247 -1.34 8.43 -11.46
N PHE A 248 -2.30 9.34 -11.57
CA PHE A 248 -2.46 10.17 -12.77
C PHE A 248 -1.74 11.53 -12.69
N LEU A 249 -1.18 11.90 -11.54
CA LEU A 249 -0.50 13.19 -11.36
C LEU A 249 0.59 13.45 -12.41
N PRO A 250 1.48 12.49 -12.76
CA PRO A 250 2.46 12.69 -13.81
C PRO A 250 1.81 12.99 -15.17
N SER A 251 0.74 12.29 -15.54
CA SER A 251 0.01 12.52 -16.79
C SER A 251 -0.63 13.90 -16.83
N ILE A 252 -1.26 14.32 -15.72
CA ILE A 252 -1.89 15.65 -15.57
C ILE A 252 -0.86 16.75 -15.73
N TYR A 253 0.28 16.62 -15.07
CA TYR A 253 1.33 17.63 -15.10
C TYR A 253 2.09 17.66 -16.41
N THR A 254 2.28 16.50 -17.08
CA THR A 254 2.84 16.44 -18.43
C THR A 254 1.91 17.16 -19.44
N GLN A 255 0.59 16.97 -19.34
CA GLN A 255 -0.38 17.70 -20.15
C GLN A 255 -0.36 19.22 -19.87
N ALA A 256 0.00 19.62 -18.64
CA ALA A 256 0.22 21.02 -18.28
C ALA A 256 1.60 21.58 -18.70
N GLY A 257 2.40 20.82 -19.46
CA GLY A 257 3.71 21.21 -19.98
C GLY A 257 4.88 21.02 -19.02
N LEU A 258 4.69 20.36 -17.87
CA LEU A 258 5.78 20.07 -16.94
C LEU A 258 6.56 18.82 -17.38
N SER A 259 7.88 18.83 -17.19
CA SER A 259 8.76 17.73 -17.57
C SER A 259 9.99 17.62 -16.65
N GLY A 260 10.78 16.59 -16.83
CA GLY A 260 12.07 16.40 -16.18
C GLY A 260 12.03 16.47 -14.65
N ALA A 261 13.01 17.15 -14.07
CA ALA A 261 13.20 17.25 -12.62
C ALA A 261 12.02 17.96 -11.90
N THR A 262 11.39 18.95 -12.54
CA THR A 262 10.24 19.66 -11.97
C THR A 262 9.04 18.72 -11.83
N LEU A 263 8.70 18.00 -12.88
CA LEU A 263 7.64 17.00 -12.84
C LEU A 263 7.92 15.94 -11.77
N GLY A 264 9.15 15.40 -11.76
CA GLY A 264 9.58 14.40 -10.79
C GLY A 264 9.51 14.91 -9.34
N GLY A 265 10.05 16.10 -9.09
CA GLY A 265 10.07 16.70 -7.75
C GLY A 265 8.67 16.95 -7.18
N LEU A 266 7.78 17.57 -7.97
CA LEU A 266 6.42 17.87 -7.55
C LEU A 266 5.60 16.60 -7.27
N THR A 267 5.64 15.62 -8.17
CA THR A 267 4.87 14.38 -8.02
C THR A 267 5.42 13.48 -6.90
N ALA A 268 6.75 13.40 -6.78
CA ALA A 268 7.41 12.66 -5.69
C ALA A 268 7.11 13.28 -4.32
N PHE A 269 7.16 14.61 -4.20
CA PHE A 269 6.86 15.28 -2.95
C PHE A 269 5.39 15.11 -2.56
N ALA A 270 4.46 15.18 -3.52
CA ALA A 270 3.05 14.88 -3.29
C ALA A 270 2.81 13.46 -2.74
N ALA A 271 3.55 12.46 -3.21
CA ALA A 271 3.49 11.10 -2.64
C ALA A 271 4.18 11.01 -1.27
N ALA A 272 5.34 11.67 -1.11
CA ALA A 272 6.15 11.59 0.12
C ALA A 272 5.47 12.23 1.34
N VAL A 273 4.74 13.33 1.17
CA VAL A 273 4.06 14.01 2.30
C VAL A 273 2.99 13.13 2.96
N ASN A 274 2.48 12.11 2.25
CA ASN A 274 1.56 11.11 2.81
C ASN A 274 2.18 10.37 4.01
N MET A 275 3.50 10.09 3.98
CA MET A 275 4.21 9.48 5.10
C MET A 275 4.08 10.31 6.37
N GLY A 276 4.17 11.65 6.23
CA GLY A 276 4.02 12.59 7.35
C GLY A 276 2.68 12.43 8.06
N GLY A 277 1.58 12.36 7.31
CA GLY A 277 0.25 12.12 7.84
C GLY A 277 0.12 10.76 8.52
N ASN A 278 0.65 9.71 7.90
CA ASN A 278 0.63 8.35 8.44
C ASN A 278 1.39 8.27 9.78
N MET A 279 2.56 8.88 9.88
CA MET A 279 3.33 8.96 11.13
C MET A 279 2.66 9.85 12.18
N ALA A 280 2.03 10.95 11.76
CA ALA A 280 1.31 11.87 12.66
C ALA A 280 0.11 11.18 13.31
N SER A 281 -0.61 10.31 12.61
CA SER A 281 -1.78 9.60 13.14
C SER A 281 -1.44 8.84 14.42
N GLY A 282 -0.34 8.09 14.44
CA GLY A 282 0.09 7.36 15.62
C GLY A 282 0.40 8.26 16.83
N ARG A 283 1.07 9.41 16.60
CA ARG A 283 1.37 10.40 17.66
C ARG A 283 0.10 11.08 18.18
N LEU A 284 -0.83 11.40 17.29
CA LEU A 284 -2.09 12.05 17.66
C LEU A 284 -3.00 11.11 18.46
N LEU A 285 -3.06 9.82 18.08
CA LEU A 285 -3.75 8.79 18.86
C LEU A 285 -3.15 8.61 20.26
N GLN A 286 -1.81 8.63 20.38
CA GLN A 286 -1.12 8.57 21.67
C GLN A 286 -1.41 9.81 22.55
N ARG A 287 -1.68 10.97 21.96
CA ARG A 287 -2.09 12.19 22.66
C ARG A 287 -3.58 12.20 23.04
N GLY A 288 -4.29 11.11 22.79
CA GLY A 288 -5.70 10.95 23.18
C GLY A 288 -6.72 11.48 22.18
N LEU A 289 -6.32 11.87 20.96
CA LEU A 289 -7.31 12.24 19.95
C LEU A 289 -8.14 11.00 19.56
N HIS A 290 -9.45 11.21 19.48
CA HIS A 290 -10.37 10.12 19.14
C HIS A 290 -10.16 9.67 17.68
N PRO A 291 -10.09 8.35 17.40
CA PRO A 291 -9.81 7.86 16.05
C PRO A 291 -10.77 8.37 14.97
N SER A 292 -12.06 8.48 15.28
CA SER A 292 -13.05 9.01 14.32
C SER A 292 -12.83 10.46 13.96
N VAL A 293 -12.30 11.28 14.87
CA VAL A 293 -11.93 12.67 14.57
C VAL A 293 -10.78 12.70 13.56
N LEU A 294 -9.76 11.85 13.72
CA LEU A 294 -8.64 11.76 12.77
C LEU A 294 -9.11 11.29 11.39
N LEU A 295 -10.00 10.30 11.33
CA LEU A 295 -10.60 9.86 10.07
C LEU A 295 -11.41 10.97 9.41
N GLY A 296 -12.28 11.65 10.19
CA GLY A 296 -13.11 12.76 9.71
C GLY A 296 -12.27 13.91 9.17
N LEU A 297 -11.22 14.34 9.88
CA LEU A 297 -10.29 15.37 9.44
C LEU A 297 -9.53 14.95 8.18
N GLY A 298 -9.09 13.68 8.09
CA GLY A 298 -8.44 13.13 6.92
C GLY A 298 -9.33 13.22 5.68
N PHE A 299 -10.57 12.73 5.75
CA PHE A 299 -11.50 12.78 4.62
C PHE A 299 -11.93 14.21 4.27
N LEU A 300 -12.15 15.08 5.25
CA LEU A 300 -12.49 16.48 5.02
C LEU A 300 -11.33 17.19 4.28
N ALA A 301 -10.10 17.03 4.74
CA ALA A 301 -8.94 17.60 4.10
C ALA A 301 -8.71 17.05 2.68
N MET A 302 -8.98 15.75 2.46
CA MET A 302 -8.95 15.14 1.12
C MET A 302 -10.02 15.74 0.21
N ALA A 303 -11.24 15.97 0.69
CA ALA A 303 -12.29 16.59 -0.09
C ALA A 303 -11.94 18.03 -0.48
N CYS A 304 -11.51 18.86 0.49
CA CYS A 304 -11.06 20.23 0.24
C CYS A 304 -9.85 20.26 -0.71
N GLY A 305 -8.84 19.39 -0.46
CA GLY A 305 -7.63 19.32 -1.27
C GLY A 305 -7.91 18.89 -2.70
N SER A 306 -8.78 17.92 -2.90
CA SER A 306 -9.19 17.48 -4.24
C SER A 306 -9.99 18.56 -4.97
N TRP A 307 -10.92 19.24 -4.30
CA TRP A 307 -11.63 20.36 -4.88
C TRP A 307 -10.67 21.48 -5.30
N MET A 308 -9.72 21.86 -4.44
CA MET A 308 -8.68 22.84 -4.78
C MET A 308 -7.81 22.40 -5.96
N ALA A 309 -7.48 21.10 -6.05
CA ALA A 309 -6.59 20.59 -7.08
C ALA A 309 -7.24 20.53 -8.47
N PHE A 310 -8.53 20.19 -8.55
CA PHE A 310 -9.19 19.86 -9.81
C PHE A 310 -10.32 20.79 -10.23
N SER A 311 -10.86 21.62 -9.33
CA SER A 311 -11.95 22.54 -9.68
C SER A 311 -11.53 23.55 -10.75
N GLU A 312 -12.45 23.93 -11.61
CA GLU A 312 -12.27 25.00 -12.59
C GLU A 312 -12.02 26.35 -11.94
N TRP A 313 -12.61 26.59 -10.77
CA TRP A 313 -12.44 27.83 -10.00
C TRP A 313 -10.98 28.14 -9.61
N THR A 314 -10.15 27.12 -9.53
CA THR A 314 -8.72 27.26 -9.19
C THR A 314 -7.82 27.19 -10.43
N SER A 315 -8.38 27.10 -11.63
CA SER A 315 -7.62 26.90 -12.87
C SER A 315 -6.60 28.01 -13.15
N ALA A 316 -6.92 29.25 -12.79
CA ALA A 316 -6.04 30.39 -12.95
C ALA A 316 -4.88 30.45 -11.95
N VAL A 317 -4.85 29.57 -10.93
CA VAL A 317 -3.90 29.64 -9.81
C VAL A 317 -3.20 28.29 -9.62
N PRO A 318 -2.20 27.93 -10.45
CA PRO A 318 -1.56 26.59 -10.43
C PRO A 318 -0.94 26.20 -9.07
N TRP A 319 -0.35 27.17 -8.36
CA TRP A 319 0.21 26.90 -7.03
C TRP A 319 -0.85 26.49 -6.01
N LEU A 320 -2.07 27.05 -6.08
CA LEU A 320 -3.18 26.67 -5.21
C LEU A 320 -3.65 25.23 -5.49
N ARG A 321 -3.68 24.81 -6.76
CA ARG A 321 -3.93 23.43 -7.14
C ARG A 321 -2.91 22.48 -6.55
N TYR A 322 -1.63 22.86 -6.58
CA TYR A 322 -0.58 22.05 -6.00
C TYR A 322 -0.68 21.94 -4.48
N VAL A 323 -0.98 23.05 -3.79
CA VAL A 323 -1.29 23.04 -2.34
C VAL A 323 -2.47 22.13 -2.04
N GLY A 324 -3.50 22.12 -2.89
CA GLY A 324 -4.63 21.18 -2.81
C GLY A 324 -4.18 19.72 -2.87
N VAL A 325 -3.28 19.36 -3.79
CA VAL A 325 -2.70 18.00 -3.89
C VAL A 325 -1.91 17.65 -2.64
N LEU A 326 -1.11 18.58 -2.10
CA LEU A 326 -0.35 18.36 -0.87
C LEU A 326 -1.26 18.16 0.34
N LEU A 327 -2.32 18.96 0.47
CA LEU A 327 -3.33 18.81 1.52
C LEU A 327 -4.04 17.46 1.42
N PHE A 328 -4.49 17.09 0.22
CA PHE A 328 -5.11 15.80 -0.08
C PHE A 328 -4.22 14.63 0.36
N SER A 329 -2.95 14.65 -0.02
CA SER A 329 -2.04 13.55 0.23
C SER A 329 -1.56 13.51 1.69
N SER A 330 -1.13 14.65 2.26
CA SER A 330 -0.57 14.71 3.61
C SER A 330 -1.61 14.36 4.69
N CYS A 331 -2.76 15.02 4.66
CA CYS A 331 -3.83 14.75 5.64
C CYS A 331 -4.53 13.41 5.36
N GLY A 332 -4.62 13.00 4.08
CA GLY A 332 -5.08 11.66 3.72
C GLY A 332 -4.27 10.55 4.41
N GLY A 333 -2.98 10.75 4.61
CA GLY A 333 -2.11 9.82 5.35
C GLY A 333 -2.55 9.56 6.80
N LEU A 334 -3.37 10.40 7.42
CA LEU A 334 -3.95 10.14 8.75
C LEU A 334 -4.85 8.90 8.75
N VAL A 335 -5.51 8.63 7.62
CA VAL A 335 -6.53 7.56 7.52
C VAL A 335 -5.91 6.17 7.69
N PRO A 336 -4.91 5.73 6.90
CA PRO A 336 -4.36 4.37 7.02
C PRO A 336 -3.77 4.09 8.39
N GLY A 337 -2.98 5.02 8.96
CA GLY A 337 -2.38 4.84 10.27
C GLY A 337 -3.41 4.70 11.40
N THR A 338 -4.53 5.44 11.32
CA THR A 338 -5.65 5.31 12.24
C THR A 338 -6.37 3.98 12.07
N LEU A 339 -6.62 3.53 10.83
CA LEU A 339 -7.34 2.29 10.53
C LEU A 339 -6.59 1.04 11.00
N PHE A 340 -5.25 1.00 10.92
CA PHE A 340 -4.47 -0.10 11.48
C PHE A 340 -4.64 -0.23 13.00
N SER A 341 -4.72 0.90 13.70
CA SER A 341 -5.03 0.91 15.14
C SER A 341 -6.45 0.43 15.42
N LEU A 342 -7.41 0.84 14.59
CA LEU A 342 -8.82 0.47 14.72
C LEU A 342 -9.09 -0.99 14.40
N ALA A 343 -8.36 -1.58 13.45
CA ALA A 343 -8.51 -2.99 13.09
C ALA A 343 -8.30 -3.92 14.30
N VAL A 344 -7.40 -3.55 15.21
CA VAL A 344 -7.18 -4.29 16.47
C VAL A 344 -8.38 -4.12 17.43
N ARG A 345 -8.93 -2.91 17.53
CA ARG A 345 -10.01 -2.58 18.49
C ARG A 345 -11.38 -3.07 18.05
N LEU A 346 -11.62 -3.13 16.73
CA LEU A 346 -12.88 -3.51 16.10
C LEU A 346 -12.91 -4.96 15.63
N ALA A 347 -11.82 -5.72 15.85
CA ALA A 347 -11.85 -7.17 15.69
C ALA A 347 -12.84 -7.80 16.68
N PRO A 348 -13.66 -8.79 16.25
CA PRO A 348 -14.65 -9.42 17.12
C PRO A 348 -14.00 -10.11 18.32
N HIS A 349 -12.83 -10.73 18.15
CA HIS A 349 -12.03 -11.35 19.21
C HIS A 349 -10.54 -11.12 18.95
N GLU A 350 -9.68 -11.25 19.95
CA GLU A 350 -8.23 -11.11 19.81
C GLU A 350 -7.65 -12.07 18.75
N ARG A 351 -8.16 -13.30 18.67
CA ARG A 351 -7.80 -14.31 17.66
C ARG A 351 -8.13 -13.90 16.22
N ASN A 352 -9.03 -12.93 16.03
CA ASN A 352 -9.48 -12.47 14.72
C ASN A 352 -8.77 -11.21 14.23
N VAL A 353 -7.84 -10.63 14.99
CA VAL A 353 -7.14 -9.39 14.63
C VAL A 353 -6.41 -9.54 13.28
N SER A 354 -5.70 -10.64 13.07
CA SER A 354 -4.99 -10.88 11.81
C SER A 354 -5.95 -11.01 10.61
N THR A 355 -7.08 -11.70 10.81
CA THR A 355 -8.11 -11.86 9.77
C THR A 355 -8.80 -10.52 9.47
N THR A 356 -9.05 -9.70 10.51
CA THR A 356 -9.61 -8.33 10.36
C THR A 356 -8.66 -7.43 9.58
N VAL A 357 -7.36 -7.46 9.90
CA VAL A 357 -6.34 -6.71 9.12
C VAL A 357 -6.26 -7.20 7.68
N GLY A 358 -6.31 -8.52 7.47
CA GLY A 358 -6.35 -9.11 6.12
C GLY A 358 -7.58 -8.63 5.33
N TRP A 359 -8.77 -8.64 5.94
CA TRP A 359 -10.00 -8.15 5.33
C TRP A 359 -9.93 -6.65 5.02
N MET A 360 -9.40 -5.86 5.94
CA MET A 360 -9.15 -4.43 5.73
C MET A 360 -8.20 -4.17 4.55
N GLN A 361 -7.13 -4.94 4.41
CA GLN A 361 -6.18 -4.84 3.30
C GLN A 361 -6.82 -5.27 1.98
N GLN A 362 -7.69 -6.28 2.00
CA GLN A 362 -8.46 -6.70 0.82
C GLN A 362 -9.44 -5.60 0.38
N GLY A 363 -10.11 -4.93 1.33
CA GLY A 363 -10.92 -3.75 1.06
C GLY A 363 -10.11 -2.62 0.44
N SER A 364 -8.91 -2.34 0.98
CA SER A 364 -7.98 -1.36 0.41
C SER A 364 -7.61 -1.70 -1.04
N ALA A 365 -7.28 -2.95 -1.32
CA ALA A 365 -6.95 -3.40 -2.67
C ALA A 365 -8.14 -3.28 -3.63
N ALA A 366 -9.36 -3.58 -3.16
CA ALA A 366 -10.59 -3.39 -3.95
C ALA A 366 -10.83 -1.90 -4.28
N GLY A 367 -10.62 -0.99 -3.32
CA GLY A 367 -10.67 0.45 -3.56
C GLY A 367 -9.64 0.90 -4.59
N GLN A 368 -8.40 0.45 -4.45
CA GLN A 368 -7.32 0.76 -5.39
C GLN A 368 -7.56 0.14 -6.79
N PHE A 369 -8.27 -0.98 -6.86
CA PHE A 369 -8.65 -1.56 -8.14
C PHE A 369 -9.75 -0.73 -8.83
N ALA A 370 -10.73 -0.23 -8.11
CA ALA A 370 -11.85 0.54 -8.65
C ALA A 370 -11.51 2.01 -8.93
N GLY A 371 -10.65 2.64 -8.10
CA GLY A 371 -10.43 4.10 -8.11
C GLY A 371 -9.88 4.64 -9.44
N PRO A 372 -8.71 4.18 -9.93
CA PRO A 372 -8.12 4.71 -11.15
C PRO A 372 -9.00 4.55 -12.40
N PRO A 373 -9.66 3.39 -12.67
CA PRO A 373 -10.59 3.28 -13.80
C PRO A 373 -11.79 4.23 -13.68
N THR A 374 -12.32 4.44 -12.46
CA THR A 374 -13.45 5.36 -12.25
C THR A 374 -13.07 6.80 -12.59
N VAL A 375 -11.91 7.25 -12.13
CA VAL A 375 -11.42 8.62 -12.43
C VAL A 375 -11.05 8.75 -13.92
N ALA A 376 -10.45 7.72 -14.51
CA ALA A 376 -10.14 7.71 -15.93
C ALA A 376 -11.39 7.75 -16.81
N TRP A 377 -12.42 6.97 -16.43
CA TRP A 377 -13.72 7.00 -17.11
C TRP A 377 -14.34 8.40 -17.05
N LEU A 378 -14.42 8.98 -15.85
CA LEU A 378 -14.97 10.32 -15.67
C LEU A 378 -14.20 11.35 -16.52
N ALA A 379 -12.88 11.34 -16.48
CA ALA A 379 -12.03 12.24 -17.25
C ALA A 379 -12.22 12.06 -18.77
N SER A 380 -12.45 10.83 -19.24
CA SER A 380 -12.74 10.55 -20.66
C SER A 380 -14.11 11.07 -21.12
N GLN A 381 -15.13 11.05 -20.22
CA GLN A 381 -16.46 11.56 -20.54
C GLN A 381 -16.51 13.08 -20.64
N VAL A 382 -15.77 13.76 -19.77
CA VAL A 382 -15.80 15.24 -19.68
C VAL A 382 -14.66 15.93 -20.43
N GLY A 383 -13.75 15.16 -21.03
CA GLY A 383 -12.63 15.68 -21.81
C GLY A 383 -11.51 16.29 -20.97
N GLY A 384 -11.38 15.94 -19.68
CA GLY A 384 -10.33 16.46 -18.80
C GLY A 384 -10.50 16.07 -17.34
N TRP A 385 -9.60 16.56 -16.50
CA TRP A 385 -9.50 16.18 -15.08
C TRP A 385 -10.32 17.05 -14.12
N GLN A 386 -11.01 18.07 -14.63
CA GLN A 386 -11.69 19.09 -13.82
C GLN A 386 -12.83 18.56 -12.94
N TRP A 387 -13.34 17.36 -13.20
CA TRP A 387 -14.39 16.71 -12.43
C TRP A 387 -13.87 15.58 -11.52
N THR A 388 -12.55 15.35 -11.45
CA THR A 388 -11.95 14.33 -10.57
C THR A 388 -12.37 14.50 -9.11
N TRP A 389 -12.55 15.76 -8.66
CA TRP A 389 -12.98 16.07 -7.30
C TRP A 389 -14.38 15.52 -6.97
N THR A 390 -15.25 15.28 -7.94
CA THR A 390 -16.60 14.71 -7.67
C THR A 390 -16.49 13.23 -7.28
N ALA A 391 -15.69 12.44 -7.99
CA ALA A 391 -15.46 11.04 -7.67
C ALA A 391 -14.74 10.88 -6.32
N THR A 392 -13.69 11.66 -6.09
CA THR A 392 -12.97 11.65 -4.80
C THR A 392 -13.81 12.24 -3.67
N GLY A 393 -14.60 13.30 -3.95
CA GLY A 393 -15.54 13.89 -3.01
C GLY A 393 -16.60 12.90 -2.53
N LEU A 394 -17.15 12.08 -3.44
CA LEU A 394 -18.08 11.01 -3.07
C LEU A 394 -17.40 9.99 -2.12
N CYS A 395 -16.18 9.56 -2.43
CA CYS A 395 -15.42 8.70 -1.54
C CYS A 395 -15.19 9.36 -0.16
N CYS A 396 -14.93 10.68 -0.13
CA CYS A 396 -14.74 11.43 1.11
C CYS A 396 -16.04 11.50 1.94
N VAL A 397 -17.18 11.75 1.31
CA VAL A 397 -18.49 11.78 1.99
C VAL A 397 -18.81 10.42 2.61
N VAL A 398 -18.63 9.33 1.84
CA VAL A 398 -18.82 7.96 2.35
C VAL A 398 -17.83 7.66 3.48
N GLY A 399 -16.54 7.99 3.31
CA GLY A 399 -15.52 7.79 4.34
C GLY A 399 -15.80 8.57 5.62
N TRP A 400 -16.30 9.79 5.48
CA TRP A 400 -16.70 10.63 6.61
C TRP A 400 -17.91 10.03 7.34
N ALA A 401 -18.94 9.57 6.62
CA ALA A 401 -20.08 8.87 7.20
C ALA A 401 -19.63 7.58 7.95
N LEU A 402 -18.70 6.80 7.36
CA LEU A 402 -18.12 5.63 8.01
C LEU A 402 -17.37 5.99 9.29
N SER A 403 -16.73 7.16 9.38
CA SER A 403 -16.06 7.62 10.59
C SER A 403 -17.01 7.82 11.78
N PHE A 404 -18.26 8.26 11.54
CA PHE A 404 -19.31 8.33 12.57
C PHE A 404 -19.80 6.95 12.99
N LEU A 405 -19.98 6.03 12.04
CA LEU A 405 -20.36 4.65 12.38
C LEU A 405 -19.28 3.95 13.20
N ILE A 406 -18.01 4.19 12.89
CA ILE A 406 -16.86 3.74 13.68
C ILE A 406 -16.89 4.35 15.10
N ALA A 407 -17.18 5.65 15.23
CA ALA A 407 -17.32 6.29 16.54
C ALA A 407 -18.42 5.62 17.37
N LYS A 408 -19.59 5.35 16.76
CA LYS A 408 -20.71 4.66 17.40
C LYS A 408 -20.31 3.23 17.84
N ALA A 409 -19.62 2.50 16.97
CA ALA A 409 -19.17 1.14 17.28
C ALA A 409 -18.13 1.10 18.42
N LEU A 410 -17.27 2.12 18.54
CA LEU A 410 -16.28 2.22 19.62
C LEU A 410 -16.91 2.56 20.98
N ASN A 411 -18.04 3.28 20.98
CA ASN A 411 -18.75 3.71 22.18
C ASN A 411 -19.86 2.70 22.60
N ALA A 412 -20.17 1.71 21.76
CA ALA A 412 -21.12 0.67 22.12
C ALA A 412 -20.56 -0.17 23.29
N PRO A 413 -21.36 -0.49 24.32
CA PRO A 413 -20.95 -1.41 25.38
C PRO A 413 -20.52 -2.73 24.73
N LYS A 414 -19.32 -3.22 25.07
CA LYS A 414 -18.98 -4.60 24.73
C LYS A 414 -19.89 -5.49 25.57
N GLU A 415 -20.91 -6.08 24.95
CA GLU A 415 -21.61 -7.17 25.58
C GLU A 415 -20.59 -8.24 25.94
N LEU A 416 -20.45 -8.48 27.25
CA LEU A 416 -19.60 -9.52 27.81
C LEU A 416 -20.17 -10.87 27.32
N SER A 417 -19.63 -11.38 26.21
CA SER A 417 -19.90 -12.72 25.68
C SER A 417 -18.69 -13.63 25.84
#